data_d1b442bff9b14cdaa8ed38b1a9dde262
#
_entry.id   d1b442bff9b14cdaa8ed38b1a9dde262
#
_cell.length_a   1.000
_cell.length_b   1.000
_cell.length_c   1.000
_cell.angle_alpha   90.00
_cell.angle_beta   90.00
_cell.angle_gamma   90.00
#
_symmetry.space_group_name_H-M   'P 1'
#
loop_
_entity.id
_entity.type
_entity.pdbx_description
1 polymer ?
#
loop_
_entity_poly.entity_id
_entity_poly.type
_entity_poly.pdbx_seq_one_letter_code
_entity_poly.pdbx_strand_id
1 'polypeptide(L)'
;MQIYSSTLRECGETVLPMKAGVVAICVNLLFNYLLIYGVFFFPRLGVRGAAIATVLSRYVEAAIVIGWTHRHTEKNAFAKGLYSTLKVPANLTKKILVKGTPLLFNETLWASAMAMLTQCYSIRGLNVVASLNISNTINNVFNIVFIALGDSVAIIVGQLLGAGDMKKARDTDNKMIAFSVMCCTCVA
;
A
#
# COMPACT_ATOMS: atom_id res chain seq x y z
N MET A 1 -1.67 9.70 -2.18
CA MET A 1 -1.02 8.74 -3.09
C MET A 1 -1.70 7.38 -3.05
N GLN A 2 -1.79 6.73 -1.91
CA GLN A 2 -2.42 5.41 -1.73
C GLN A 2 -3.83 5.32 -2.35
N ILE A 3 -4.67 6.34 -2.15
CA ILE A 3 -6.05 6.38 -2.68
C ILE A 3 -6.05 6.30 -4.21
N TYR A 4 -5.22 7.08 -4.90
CA TYR A 4 -5.16 7.02 -6.37
C TYR A 4 -4.67 5.66 -6.88
N SER A 5 -3.65 5.10 -6.23
CA SER A 5 -3.12 3.78 -6.63
C SER A 5 -4.12 2.65 -6.37
N SER A 6 -4.87 2.67 -5.26
CA SER A 6 -5.91 1.67 -5.00
C SER A 6 -7.08 1.81 -5.98
N THR A 7 -7.55 3.03 -6.22
CA THR A 7 -8.64 3.26 -7.19
C THR A 7 -8.27 2.81 -8.60
N LEU A 8 -7.03 3.07 -9.04
CA LEU A 8 -6.54 2.59 -10.35
C LEU A 8 -6.50 1.07 -10.42
N ARG A 9 -6.05 0.40 -9.35
CA ARG A 9 -6.04 -1.08 -9.27
C ARG A 9 -7.46 -1.65 -9.32
N GLU A 10 -8.40 -1.04 -8.63
CA GLU A 10 -9.82 -1.42 -8.66
C GLU A 10 -10.46 -1.20 -10.04
N CYS A 11 -10.02 -0.17 -10.78
CA CYS A 11 -10.43 0.07 -12.16
C CYS A 11 -9.75 -0.87 -13.18
N GLY A 12 -8.88 -1.79 -12.73
CA GLY A 12 -8.17 -2.75 -13.59
C GLY A 12 -6.80 -2.27 -14.11
N GLU A 13 -6.43 -1.01 -13.85
CA GLU A 13 -5.12 -0.46 -14.25
C GLU A 13 -4.08 -0.73 -13.16
N THR A 14 -3.55 -1.95 -13.12
CA THR A 14 -2.55 -2.38 -12.12
C THR A 14 -1.12 -2.08 -12.53
N VAL A 15 -0.86 -1.99 -13.84
CA VAL A 15 0.51 -1.84 -14.39
C VAL A 15 1.08 -0.46 -14.10
N LEU A 16 0.25 0.58 -14.12
CA LEU A 16 0.72 1.94 -13.88
C LEU A 16 1.19 2.17 -12.44
N PRO A 17 0.41 1.84 -11.40
CA PRO A 17 0.89 1.94 -10.01
C PRO A 17 2.16 1.12 -9.77
N MET A 18 2.28 -0.05 -10.40
CA MET A 18 3.48 -0.88 -10.31
C MET A 18 4.70 -0.17 -10.90
N LYS A 19 4.59 0.35 -12.13
CA LYS A 19 5.69 1.09 -12.79
C LYS A 19 6.07 2.35 -12.00
N ALA A 20 5.10 3.11 -11.51
CA ALA A 20 5.33 4.29 -10.68
C ALA A 20 6.07 3.93 -9.38
N GLY A 21 5.71 2.82 -8.74
CA GLY A 21 6.40 2.31 -7.57
C GLY A 21 7.86 1.92 -7.86
N VAL A 22 8.12 1.21 -8.96
CA VAL A 22 9.48 0.85 -9.37
C VAL A 22 10.34 2.09 -9.62
N VAL A 23 9.81 3.08 -10.35
CA VAL A 23 10.51 4.35 -10.57
C VAL A 23 10.78 5.07 -9.25
N ALA A 24 9.81 5.10 -8.33
CA ALA A 24 10.00 5.70 -7.02
C ALA A 24 11.10 5.01 -6.20
N ILE A 25 11.21 3.68 -6.26
CA ILE A 25 12.30 2.93 -5.61
C ILE A 25 13.65 3.28 -6.22
N CYS A 26 13.77 3.33 -7.55
CA CYS A 26 15.00 3.74 -8.24
C CYS A 26 15.41 5.16 -7.86
N VAL A 27 14.46 6.09 -7.85
CA VAL A 27 14.68 7.48 -7.43
C VAL A 27 15.11 7.55 -5.97
N ASN A 28 14.46 6.80 -5.08
CA ASN A 28 14.81 6.72 -3.66
C ASN A 28 16.24 6.22 -3.45
N LEU A 29 16.62 5.13 -4.13
CA LEU A 29 17.97 4.58 -4.08
C LEU A 29 19.03 5.59 -4.56
N LEU A 30 18.76 6.25 -5.68
CA LEU A 30 19.67 7.24 -6.25
C LEU A 30 19.86 8.44 -5.30
N PHE A 31 18.78 9.02 -4.80
CA PHE A 31 18.86 10.14 -3.87
C PHE A 31 19.42 9.75 -2.51
N ASN A 32 19.15 8.55 -2.01
CA ASN A 32 19.80 8.02 -0.81
C ASN A 32 21.31 7.97 -0.98
N TYR A 33 21.78 7.43 -2.09
CA TYR A 33 23.21 7.37 -2.38
C TYR A 33 23.83 8.76 -2.44
N LEU A 34 23.21 9.70 -3.15
CA LEU A 34 23.72 11.08 -3.30
C LEU A 34 23.72 11.87 -1.99
N LEU A 35 22.63 11.79 -1.20
CA LEU A 35 22.45 12.62 -0.01
C LEU A 35 23.06 12.04 1.26
N ILE A 36 23.19 10.71 1.37
CA ILE A 36 23.84 10.09 2.53
C ILE A 36 25.35 10.23 2.42
N TYR A 37 25.91 9.90 1.27
CA TYR A 37 27.36 9.91 1.07
C TYR A 37 27.92 11.29 0.64
N GLY A 38 27.04 12.20 0.21
CA GLY A 38 27.48 13.53 -0.25
C GLY A 38 28.32 13.47 -1.50
N VAL A 39 27.90 12.68 -2.51
CA VAL A 39 28.59 12.52 -3.78
C VAL A 39 28.25 13.70 -4.69
N PHE A 40 29.16 14.15 -5.50
CA PHE A 40 29.07 15.36 -6.33
C PHE A 40 29.02 16.63 -5.47
N PHE A 41 28.07 17.51 -5.68
CA PHE A 41 27.89 18.80 -5.01
C PHE A 41 26.95 18.74 -3.80
N PHE A 42 26.47 17.55 -3.43
CA PHE A 42 25.51 17.41 -2.33
C PHE A 42 26.22 17.33 -0.97
N PRO A 43 25.73 18.05 0.04
CA PRO A 43 26.27 17.94 1.40
C PRO A 43 25.96 16.58 2.00
N ARG A 44 26.88 16.04 2.80
CA ARG A 44 26.64 14.79 3.55
C ARG A 44 25.62 15.02 4.64
N LEU A 45 24.38 14.66 4.37
CA LEU A 45 23.26 14.84 5.29
C LEU A 45 22.97 13.60 6.16
N GLY A 46 23.60 12.45 5.88
CA GLY A 46 23.40 11.23 6.63
C GLY A 46 21.93 10.83 6.71
N VAL A 47 21.41 10.62 7.95
CA VAL A 47 20.01 10.23 8.20
C VAL A 47 19.00 11.27 7.67
N ARG A 48 19.31 12.55 7.75
CA ARG A 48 18.45 13.62 7.18
C ARG A 48 18.35 13.49 5.66
N GLY A 49 19.44 13.12 5.00
CA GLY A 49 19.46 12.85 3.56
C GLY A 49 18.53 11.70 3.16
N ALA A 50 18.53 10.62 3.94
CA ALA A 50 17.62 9.50 3.72
C ALA A 50 16.14 9.90 3.85
N ALA A 51 15.80 10.73 4.82
CA ALA A 51 14.43 11.25 4.99
C ALA A 51 14.00 12.11 3.78
N ILE A 52 14.87 13.01 3.31
CA ILE A 52 14.61 13.85 2.13
C ILE A 52 14.46 12.98 0.87
N ALA A 53 15.32 12.00 0.66
CA ALA A 53 15.23 11.08 -0.47
C ALA A 53 13.89 10.32 -0.50
N THR A 54 13.42 9.88 0.67
CA THR A 54 12.12 9.20 0.81
C THR A 54 10.97 10.14 0.44
N VAL A 55 10.97 11.36 0.92
CA VAL A 55 9.94 12.36 0.59
C VAL A 55 9.94 12.67 -0.91
N LEU A 56 11.12 12.92 -1.50
CA LEU A 56 11.24 13.20 -2.93
C LEU A 56 10.74 12.04 -3.79
N SER A 57 11.09 10.81 -3.45
CA SER A 57 10.63 9.64 -4.20
C SER A 57 9.11 9.49 -4.16
N ARG A 58 8.46 9.82 -3.03
CA ARG A 58 7.00 9.83 -2.91
C ARG A 58 6.34 10.93 -3.73
N TYR A 59 6.97 12.10 -3.84
CA TYR A 59 6.49 13.16 -4.75
C TYR A 59 6.60 12.76 -6.21
N VAL A 60 7.70 12.12 -6.61
CA VAL A 60 7.86 11.62 -7.99
C VAL A 60 6.79 10.55 -8.30
N GLU A 61 6.58 9.61 -7.39
CA GLU A 61 5.51 8.60 -7.53
C GLU A 61 4.13 9.27 -7.69
N ALA A 62 3.82 10.24 -6.83
CA ALA A 62 2.58 10.99 -6.90
C ALA A 62 2.42 11.73 -8.23
N ALA A 63 3.46 12.40 -8.69
CA ALA A 63 3.44 13.14 -9.96
C ALA A 63 3.20 12.22 -11.16
N ILE A 64 3.81 11.04 -11.18
CA ILE A 64 3.60 10.05 -12.25
C ILE A 64 2.16 9.57 -12.26
N VAL A 65 1.64 9.13 -11.11
CA VAL A 65 0.28 8.55 -11.02
C VAL A 65 -0.78 9.61 -11.29
N ILE A 66 -0.70 10.77 -10.66
CA ILE A 66 -1.67 11.86 -10.84
C ILE A 66 -1.59 12.39 -12.27
N GLY A 67 -0.39 12.67 -12.79
CA GLY A 67 -0.19 13.18 -14.14
C GLY A 67 -0.75 12.25 -15.20
N TRP A 68 -0.49 10.95 -15.07
CA TRP A 68 -1.03 9.97 -16.00
C TRP A 68 -2.56 9.84 -15.90
N THR A 69 -3.10 9.81 -14.70
CA THR A 69 -4.56 9.70 -14.47
C THR A 69 -5.30 10.87 -15.11
N HIS A 70 -4.77 12.09 -14.98
CA HIS A 70 -5.37 13.29 -15.58
C HIS A 70 -5.18 13.36 -17.10
N ARG A 71 -4.11 12.77 -17.62
CA ARG A 71 -3.89 12.72 -19.07
C ARG A 71 -4.79 11.70 -19.78
N HIS A 72 -5.20 10.65 -19.07
CA HIS A 72 -6.04 9.57 -19.61
C HIS A 72 -7.43 9.54 -18.95
N THR A 73 -8.08 10.71 -18.90
CA THR A 73 -9.43 10.86 -18.31
C THR A 73 -10.51 10.08 -19.06
N GLU A 74 -10.26 9.68 -20.31
CA GLU A 74 -11.19 8.83 -21.06
C GLU A 74 -11.30 7.42 -20.47
N LYS A 75 -10.17 6.86 -20.02
CA LYS A 75 -10.12 5.54 -19.36
C LYS A 75 -10.50 5.62 -17.87
N ASN A 76 -10.24 6.75 -17.25
CA ASN A 76 -10.44 6.98 -15.83
C ASN A 76 -11.64 7.89 -15.59
N ALA A 77 -12.85 7.35 -15.75
CA ALA A 77 -14.10 8.10 -15.59
C ALA A 77 -14.22 8.80 -14.22
N PHE A 78 -13.58 8.26 -13.16
CA PHE A 78 -13.57 8.85 -11.83
C PHE A 78 -12.78 10.18 -11.76
N ALA A 79 -11.85 10.42 -12.68
CA ALA A 79 -11.06 11.64 -12.71
C ALA A 79 -11.83 12.83 -13.33
N LYS A 80 -12.91 12.56 -14.08
CA LYS A 80 -13.74 13.60 -14.68
C LYS A 80 -14.55 14.32 -13.60
N GLY A 81 -14.22 15.60 -13.38
CA GLY A 81 -14.97 16.42 -12.43
C GLY A 81 -14.59 16.25 -10.95
N LEU A 82 -13.50 15.54 -10.64
CA LEU A 82 -13.06 15.30 -9.26
C LEU A 82 -12.87 16.60 -8.45
N TYR A 83 -12.45 17.67 -9.11
CA TYR A 83 -12.22 18.98 -8.49
C TYR A 83 -13.32 20.02 -8.78
N SER A 84 -14.39 19.64 -9.49
CA SER A 84 -15.47 20.58 -9.80
C SER A 84 -16.33 20.93 -8.58
N THR A 85 -16.41 20.04 -7.60
CA THR A 85 -17.20 20.26 -6.39
C THR A 85 -16.49 19.66 -5.19
N LEU A 86 -15.99 20.51 -4.30
CA LEU A 86 -15.39 20.10 -3.01
C LEU A 86 -16.44 19.75 -1.93
N LYS A 87 -17.73 19.88 -2.26
CA LYS A 87 -18.83 19.56 -1.32
C LYS A 87 -19.09 18.04 -1.34
N VAL A 88 -18.68 17.36 -0.28
CA VAL A 88 -18.99 15.94 -0.08
C VAL A 88 -20.40 15.84 0.51
N PRO A 89 -21.33 15.09 -0.09
CA PRO A 89 -22.68 14.94 0.47
C PRO A 89 -22.61 14.23 1.83
N ALA A 90 -23.27 14.79 2.83
CA ALA A 90 -23.25 14.28 4.22
C ALA A 90 -23.70 12.81 4.31
N ASN A 91 -24.62 12.38 3.44
CA ASN A 91 -25.05 10.98 3.38
C ASN A 91 -23.92 10.02 2.97
N LEU A 92 -23.05 10.44 2.06
CA LEU A 92 -21.89 9.65 1.66
C LEU A 92 -20.88 9.54 2.80
N THR A 93 -20.57 10.67 3.43
CA THR A 93 -19.68 10.72 4.59
C THR A 93 -20.19 9.82 5.73
N LYS A 94 -21.49 9.86 6.03
CA LYS A 94 -22.10 8.99 7.04
C LYS A 94 -21.97 7.51 6.68
N LYS A 95 -22.22 7.13 5.44
CA LYS A 95 -22.04 5.74 4.96
C LYS A 95 -20.59 5.26 5.08
N ILE A 96 -19.65 6.10 4.73
CA ILE A 96 -18.20 5.79 4.83
C ILE A 96 -17.81 5.62 6.31
N LEU A 97 -18.22 6.55 7.18
CA LEU A 97 -17.96 6.46 8.61
C LEU A 97 -18.52 5.20 9.23
N VAL A 98 -19.80 4.89 9.00
CA VAL A 98 -20.44 3.70 9.58
C VAL A 98 -19.76 2.40 9.12
N LYS A 99 -19.37 2.30 7.85
CA LYS A 99 -18.68 1.13 7.33
C LYS A 99 -17.19 1.09 7.71
N GLY A 100 -16.55 2.24 7.85
CA GLY A 100 -15.13 2.36 8.19
C GLY A 100 -14.83 2.26 9.69
N THR A 101 -15.79 2.60 10.55
CA THR A 101 -15.61 2.57 12.02
C THR A 101 -15.18 1.19 12.55
N PRO A 102 -15.83 0.08 12.18
CA PRO A 102 -15.39 -1.25 12.63
C PRO A 102 -13.96 -1.57 12.18
N LEU A 103 -13.59 -1.18 10.96
CA LEU A 103 -12.26 -1.40 10.41
C LEU A 103 -11.22 -0.57 11.17
N LEU A 104 -11.51 0.69 11.44
CA LEU A 104 -10.67 1.58 12.22
C LEU A 104 -10.47 1.08 13.65
N PHE A 105 -11.51 0.54 14.25
CA PHE A 105 -11.44 -0.08 15.57
C PHE A 105 -10.52 -1.31 15.58
N ASN A 106 -10.65 -2.17 14.58
CA ASN A 106 -9.80 -3.35 14.39
C ASN A 106 -8.32 -2.97 14.25
N GLU A 107 -8.02 -2.00 13.38
CA GLU A 107 -6.65 -1.50 13.17
C GLU A 107 -6.07 -0.85 14.45
N THR A 108 -6.90 -0.11 15.18
CA THR A 108 -6.47 0.53 16.43
C THR A 108 -6.16 -0.50 17.51
N LEU A 109 -6.98 -1.54 17.65
CA LEU A 109 -6.75 -2.63 18.59
C LEU A 109 -5.48 -3.40 18.21
N TRP A 110 -5.30 -3.72 16.93
CA TRP A 110 -4.09 -4.40 16.46
C TRP A 110 -2.84 -3.58 16.72
N ALA A 111 -2.84 -2.30 16.38
CA ALA A 111 -1.71 -1.39 16.61
C ALA A 111 -1.39 -1.25 18.11
N SER A 112 -2.43 -1.16 18.96
CA SER A 112 -2.26 -1.08 20.41
C SER A 112 -1.66 -2.37 20.98
N ALA A 113 -2.12 -3.53 20.50
CA ALA A 113 -1.58 -4.82 20.90
C ALA A 113 -0.09 -4.97 20.54
N MET A 114 0.28 -4.57 19.31
CA MET A 114 1.67 -4.59 18.85
C MET A 114 2.57 -3.63 19.63
N ALA A 115 2.06 -2.43 19.95
CA ALA A 115 2.80 -1.48 20.78
C ALA A 115 3.03 -2.02 22.20
N MET A 116 2.00 -2.61 22.81
CA MET A 116 2.07 -3.22 24.14
C MET A 116 3.03 -4.41 24.18
N LEU A 117 2.98 -5.25 23.15
CA LEU A 117 3.90 -6.37 22.98
C LEU A 117 5.35 -5.89 22.90
N THR A 118 5.62 -4.88 22.06
CA THR A 118 6.97 -4.30 21.92
C THR A 118 7.47 -3.70 23.23
N GLN A 119 6.59 -3.05 23.99
CA GLN A 119 6.91 -2.49 25.31
C GLN A 119 7.26 -3.60 26.32
N CYS A 120 6.49 -4.67 26.37
CA CYS A 120 6.77 -5.83 27.23
C CYS A 120 8.12 -6.49 26.90
N TYR A 121 8.48 -6.56 25.63
CA TYR A 121 9.77 -7.09 25.22
C TYR A 121 10.93 -6.13 25.52
N SER A 122 10.72 -4.82 25.44
CA SER A 122 11.75 -3.82 25.72
C SER A 122 12.26 -3.86 27.16
N ILE A 123 11.42 -4.26 28.10
CA ILE A 123 11.77 -4.43 29.52
C ILE A 123 12.78 -5.57 29.73
N ARG A 124 12.82 -6.56 28.82
CA ARG A 124 13.72 -7.71 28.91
C ARG A 124 15.14 -7.45 28.41
N GLY A 125 15.41 -6.27 27.89
CA GLY A 125 16.74 -5.81 27.47
C GLY A 125 16.91 -5.60 25.97
N LEU A 126 17.96 -4.88 25.61
CA LEU A 126 18.27 -4.48 24.22
C LEU A 126 18.48 -5.66 23.26
N ASN A 127 19.05 -6.75 23.75
CA ASN A 127 19.30 -7.94 22.93
C ASN A 127 17.99 -8.60 22.46
N VAL A 128 16.96 -8.60 23.32
CA VAL A 128 15.63 -9.12 22.96
C VAL A 128 14.97 -8.24 21.91
N VAL A 129 15.07 -6.93 22.05
CA VAL A 129 14.54 -5.97 21.05
C VAL A 129 15.25 -6.13 19.71
N ALA A 130 16.58 -6.31 19.72
CA ALA A 130 17.34 -6.53 18.49
C ALA A 130 16.91 -7.84 17.78
N SER A 131 16.74 -8.92 18.53
CA SER A 131 16.27 -10.20 18.01
C SER A 131 14.86 -10.11 17.43
N LEU A 132 13.96 -9.36 18.09
CA LEU A 132 12.61 -9.09 17.59
C LEU A 132 12.63 -8.30 16.28
N ASN A 133 13.50 -7.29 16.16
CA ASN A 133 13.60 -6.51 14.93
C ASN A 133 14.07 -7.38 13.75
N ILE A 134 15.00 -8.29 13.99
CA ILE A 134 15.45 -9.26 12.97
C ILE A 134 14.28 -10.18 12.57
N SER A 135 13.61 -10.77 13.56
CA SER A 135 12.45 -11.64 13.33
C SER A 135 11.33 -10.91 12.59
N ASN A 136 11.00 -9.68 12.97
CA ASN A 136 10.00 -8.87 12.30
C ASN A 136 10.38 -8.53 10.86
N THR A 137 11.67 -8.32 10.59
CA THR A 137 12.14 -8.05 9.22
C THR A 137 11.93 -9.27 8.33
N ILE A 138 12.24 -10.46 8.83
CA ILE A 138 12.01 -11.73 8.11
C ILE A 138 10.51 -11.96 7.91
N ASN A 139 9.71 -11.81 8.96
CA ASN A 139 8.26 -11.96 8.87
C ASN A 139 7.63 -10.97 7.88
N ASN A 140 8.12 -9.74 7.79
CA ASN A 140 7.60 -8.76 6.83
C ASN A 140 7.83 -9.19 5.38
N VAL A 141 8.94 -9.86 5.06
CA VAL A 141 9.17 -10.38 3.71
C VAL A 141 8.11 -11.40 3.32
N PHE A 142 7.77 -12.34 4.21
CA PHE A 142 6.71 -13.32 3.98
C PHE A 142 5.33 -12.66 3.94
N ASN A 143 5.04 -11.75 4.85
CA ASN A 143 3.76 -11.03 4.91
C ASN A 143 3.45 -10.24 3.63
N ILE A 144 4.46 -9.68 2.95
CA ILE A 144 4.26 -8.97 1.67
C ILE A 144 3.59 -9.89 0.64
N VAL A 145 4.03 -11.16 0.57
CA VAL A 145 3.46 -12.13 -0.37
C VAL A 145 2.00 -12.43 -0.02
N PHE A 146 1.70 -12.65 1.26
CA PHE A 146 0.34 -12.96 1.72
C PHE A 146 -0.62 -11.79 1.54
N ILE A 147 -0.19 -10.57 1.85
CA ILE A 147 -1.00 -9.36 1.65
C ILE A 147 -1.25 -9.14 0.15
N ALA A 148 -0.24 -9.29 -0.70
CA ALA A 148 -0.39 -9.13 -2.13
C ALA A 148 -1.37 -10.15 -2.75
N LEU A 149 -1.36 -11.40 -2.28
CA LEU A 149 -2.34 -12.41 -2.67
C LEU A 149 -3.75 -12.01 -2.23
N GLY A 150 -3.92 -11.59 -0.97
CA GLY A 150 -5.20 -11.14 -0.44
C GLY A 150 -5.78 -9.95 -1.22
N ASP A 151 -4.97 -8.94 -1.49
CA ASP A 151 -5.37 -7.77 -2.30
C ASP A 151 -5.77 -8.19 -3.73
N SER A 152 -5.05 -9.14 -4.34
CA SER A 152 -5.37 -9.62 -5.68
C SER A 152 -6.72 -10.35 -5.73
N VAL A 153 -7.00 -11.18 -4.72
CA VAL A 153 -8.31 -11.85 -4.57
C VAL A 153 -9.42 -10.81 -4.40
N ALA A 154 -9.24 -9.85 -3.51
CA ALA A 154 -10.22 -8.80 -3.22
C ALA A 154 -10.56 -7.96 -4.47
N ILE A 155 -9.55 -7.59 -5.27
CA ILE A 155 -9.74 -6.81 -6.50
C ILE A 155 -10.50 -7.63 -7.56
N ILE A 156 -10.07 -8.85 -7.84
CA ILE A 156 -10.67 -9.68 -8.89
C ILE A 156 -12.10 -10.06 -8.54
N VAL A 157 -12.33 -10.52 -7.32
CA VAL A 157 -13.69 -10.89 -6.85
C VAL A 157 -14.57 -9.65 -6.77
N GLY A 158 -14.04 -8.51 -6.31
CA GLY A 158 -14.75 -7.24 -6.26
C GLY A 158 -15.21 -6.75 -7.63
N GLN A 159 -14.39 -6.89 -8.66
CA GLN A 159 -14.75 -6.53 -10.05
C GLN A 159 -15.87 -7.44 -10.59
N LEU A 160 -15.81 -8.75 -10.34
CA LEU A 160 -16.83 -9.70 -10.76
C LEU A 160 -18.17 -9.47 -10.05
N LEU A 161 -18.13 -9.15 -8.76
CA LEU A 161 -19.32 -8.76 -7.99
C LEU A 161 -19.92 -7.45 -8.49
N GLY A 162 -19.08 -6.48 -8.83
CA GLY A 162 -19.50 -5.22 -9.43
C GLY A 162 -20.15 -5.37 -10.81
N ALA A 163 -19.72 -6.38 -11.58
CA ALA A 163 -20.30 -6.73 -12.86
C ALA A 163 -21.62 -7.54 -12.73
N GLY A 164 -22.02 -7.94 -11.51
CA GLY A 164 -23.25 -8.68 -11.22
C GLY A 164 -23.17 -10.20 -11.49
N ASP A 165 -22.00 -10.72 -11.83
CA ASP A 165 -21.82 -12.15 -12.17
C ASP A 165 -21.44 -12.98 -10.92
N MET A 166 -22.42 -13.22 -10.05
CA MET A 166 -22.26 -13.91 -8.77
C MET A 166 -21.71 -15.34 -8.92
N LYS A 167 -22.05 -16.04 -10.01
CA LYS A 167 -21.60 -17.42 -10.23
C LYS A 167 -20.10 -17.44 -10.55
N LYS A 168 -19.65 -16.58 -11.46
CA LYS A 168 -18.22 -16.46 -11.78
C LYS A 168 -17.42 -15.92 -10.61
N ALA A 169 -17.95 -14.95 -9.85
CA ALA A 169 -17.29 -14.43 -8.66
C ALA A 169 -16.98 -15.57 -7.66
N ARG A 170 -17.96 -16.43 -7.36
CA ARG A 170 -17.80 -17.55 -6.44
C ARG A 170 -16.83 -18.64 -6.97
N ASP A 171 -16.91 -18.96 -8.26
CA ASP A 171 -16.00 -19.95 -8.84
C ASP A 171 -14.55 -19.44 -8.88
N THR A 172 -14.37 -18.17 -9.22
CA THR A 172 -13.06 -17.52 -9.21
C THR A 172 -12.50 -17.41 -7.80
N ASP A 173 -13.32 -17.04 -6.82
CA ASP A 173 -12.94 -16.96 -5.41
C ASP A 173 -12.41 -18.31 -4.90
N ASN A 174 -13.15 -19.39 -5.12
CA ASN A 174 -12.74 -20.73 -4.74
C ASN A 174 -11.39 -21.14 -5.37
N LYS A 175 -11.19 -20.84 -6.66
CA LYS A 175 -9.92 -21.13 -7.36
C LYS A 175 -8.76 -20.30 -6.79
N MET A 176 -9.00 -19.03 -6.51
CA MET A 176 -7.98 -18.14 -5.96
C MET A 176 -7.63 -18.49 -4.50
N ILE A 177 -8.61 -18.91 -3.71
CA ILE A 177 -8.35 -19.42 -2.35
C ILE A 177 -7.48 -20.67 -2.42
N ALA A 178 -7.82 -21.64 -3.27
CA ALA A 178 -7.03 -22.85 -3.45
C ALA A 178 -5.58 -22.54 -3.89
N PHE A 179 -5.42 -21.61 -4.82
CA PHE A 179 -4.11 -21.15 -5.27
C PHE A 179 -3.33 -20.44 -4.14
N SER A 180 -3.99 -19.58 -3.37
CA SER A 180 -3.39 -18.88 -2.24
C SER A 180 -2.93 -19.85 -1.16
N VAL A 181 -3.74 -20.86 -0.82
CA VAL A 181 -3.37 -21.91 0.13
C VAL A 181 -2.15 -22.69 -0.36
N MET A 182 -2.11 -23.05 -1.65
CA MET A 182 -0.96 -23.74 -2.23
C MET A 182 0.31 -22.89 -2.19
N CYS A 183 0.22 -21.60 -2.53
CA CYS A 183 1.35 -20.67 -2.43
C CYS A 183 1.80 -20.49 -0.97
N CYS A 184 0.87 -20.34 -0.03
CA CYS A 184 1.18 -20.19 1.39
C CYS A 184 1.88 -21.42 1.96
N THR A 185 1.45 -22.63 1.58
CA THR A 185 2.11 -23.87 2.01
C THR A 185 3.50 -24.07 1.39
N CYS A 186 3.77 -23.52 0.21
CA CYS A 186 5.11 -23.55 -0.38
C CYS A 186 6.07 -22.55 0.26
N VAL A 187 5.55 -21.46 0.84
CA VAL A 187 6.34 -20.37 1.44
C VAL A 187 6.56 -20.60 2.95
N ALA A 188 5.67 -21.34 3.61
CA ALA A 188 5.77 -21.69 5.05
C ALA A 188 6.76 -22.82 5.29
#